data_8d49db1ab255e54aa508a9bd95b7aa7f
#
_entry.id   8d49db1ab255e54aa508a9bd95b7aa7f
#
_cell.length_a   1.000
_cell.length_b   1.000
_cell.length_c   1.000
_cell.angle_alpha   90.00
_cell.angle_beta   90.00
_cell.angle_gamma   90.00
#
_symmetry.space_group_name_H-M   'P 1'
#
loop_
_entity.id
_entity.type
_entity.pdbx_description
1 polymer ?
#
loop_
_entity_poly.entity_id
_entity_poly.type
_entity_poly.pdbx_seq_one_letter_code
_entity_poly.pdbx_strand_id
1 'polypeptide(L)'
;MKKLLLTVVATVLMAASVSAQNVAKECVLVEAFTGINCGYCPAAAGGIAEMVKQGLSVAPLAFHTTYYSPSTYATSETHSRGTNFYKVSGYPTVVIDGVSYPAVGGPASGYAQAYNTLKAEYDQRINVTTPFEIELTYEYDSWNKCSVKAVVKKVGECTGDDVRVFMALTESHIPQSWGGWSELNAVVRDIITSTSGAKLVGETEEITALFDVHNYKKENCELVAWVPYIIHSCFRH
;
A
#
# COMPACT_ATOMS: atom_id res chain seq x y z
N MET A 1 -33.01 -71.26 3.63
CA MET A 1 -33.27 -69.88 3.22
C MET A 1 -32.41 -68.96 4.06
N LYS A 2 -31.28 -68.47 3.50
CA LYS A 2 -30.37 -67.50 4.21
C LYS A 2 -30.83 -66.07 3.91
N LYS A 3 -31.23 -65.36 4.92
CA LYS A 3 -31.55 -63.90 4.81
C LYS A 3 -30.26 -63.12 4.79
N LEU A 4 -30.00 -62.42 3.67
CA LEU A 4 -28.89 -61.49 3.49
C LEU A 4 -29.30 -60.13 4.11
N LEU A 5 -28.63 -59.75 5.19
CA LEU A 5 -28.82 -58.43 5.82
C LEU A 5 -27.94 -57.42 5.09
N LEU A 6 -28.57 -56.52 4.33
CA LEU A 6 -27.87 -55.44 3.64
C LEU A 6 -27.72 -54.26 4.63
N THR A 7 -26.52 -54.07 5.16
CA THR A 7 -26.20 -52.91 6.01
C THR A 7 -25.84 -51.74 5.10
N VAL A 8 -26.72 -50.75 5.01
CA VAL A 8 -26.43 -49.48 4.31
C VAL A 8 -25.64 -48.61 5.27
N VAL A 9 -24.34 -48.43 4.99
CA VAL A 9 -23.50 -47.45 5.69
C VAL A 9 -23.72 -46.07 5.02
N ALA A 10 -24.49 -45.23 5.67
CA ALA A 10 -24.63 -43.83 5.25
C ALA A 10 -23.38 -43.05 5.68
N THR A 11 -22.50 -42.77 4.72
CA THR A 11 -21.36 -41.87 4.92
C THR A 11 -21.88 -40.44 4.92
N VAL A 12 -22.01 -39.84 6.10
CA VAL A 12 -22.31 -38.41 6.22
C VAL A 12 -21.01 -37.64 5.88
N LEU A 13 -20.93 -37.09 4.67
CA LEU A 13 -19.92 -36.07 4.34
C LEU A 13 -20.28 -34.80 5.14
N MET A 14 -19.60 -34.57 6.25
CA MET A 14 -19.57 -33.27 6.86
C MET A 14 -18.76 -32.34 5.92
N ALA A 15 -19.47 -31.54 5.11
CA ALA A 15 -18.88 -30.39 4.46
C ALA A 15 -18.50 -29.40 5.58
N ALA A 16 -17.21 -29.33 5.89
CA ALA A 16 -16.70 -28.26 6.72
C ALA A 16 -16.94 -26.96 5.97
N SER A 17 -17.92 -26.17 6.40
CA SER A 17 -18.10 -24.80 5.93
C SER A 17 -16.86 -24.03 6.37
N VAL A 18 -15.96 -23.74 5.46
CA VAL A 18 -14.91 -22.75 5.69
C VAL A 18 -15.66 -21.42 5.82
N SER A 19 -15.83 -20.96 7.05
CA SER A 19 -16.41 -19.64 7.31
C SER A 19 -15.45 -18.58 6.75
N ALA A 20 -15.92 -17.74 5.88
CA ALA A 20 -15.18 -16.58 5.43
C ALA A 20 -14.85 -15.73 6.67
N GLN A 21 -13.56 -15.54 6.93
CA GLN A 21 -13.09 -14.83 8.12
C GLN A 21 -12.02 -13.82 7.74
N ASN A 22 -12.21 -12.58 8.19
CA ASN A 22 -11.19 -11.55 8.05
C ASN A 22 -9.89 -11.95 8.77
N VAL A 23 -8.78 -11.56 8.20
CA VAL A 23 -7.42 -11.82 8.71
C VAL A 23 -6.79 -10.54 9.26
N ALA A 24 -5.73 -10.68 10.06
CA ALA A 24 -4.94 -9.54 10.52
C ALA A 24 -4.23 -8.88 9.33
N LYS A 25 -4.07 -7.55 9.38
CA LYS A 25 -3.24 -6.84 8.42
C LYS A 25 -1.75 -7.08 8.68
N GLU A 26 -0.96 -7.09 7.63
CA GLU A 26 0.49 -7.12 7.74
C GLU A 26 1.07 -5.73 8.03
N CYS A 27 0.48 -4.69 7.47
CA CYS A 27 0.93 -3.32 7.64
C CYS A 27 -0.20 -2.29 7.47
N VAL A 28 0.07 -1.07 7.91
CA VAL A 28 -0.79 0.10 7.70
C VAL A 28 -0.27 0.90 6.52
N LEU A 29 -1.11 1.18 5.54
CA LEU A 29 -0.77 2.01 4.39
C LEU A 29 -0.69 3.49 4.80
N VAL A 30 0.37 4.18 4.37
CA VAL A 30 0.58 5.61 4.63
C VAL A 30 0.85 6.32 3.31
N GLU A 31 -0.19 6.90 2.71
CA GLU A 31 -0.08 7.67 1.47
C GLU A 31 0.16 9.15 1.80
N ALA A 32 1.31 9.68 1.45
CA ALA A 32 1.68 11.08 1.68
C ALA A 32 1.73 11.86 0.37
N PHE A 33 0.85 12.81 0.19
CA PHE A 33 0.85 13.75 -0.94
C PHE A 33 1.72 14.93 -0.58
N THR A 34 2.84 15.10 -1.31
CA THR A 34 3.97 15.92 -0.88
C THR A 34 4.72 16.58 -2.06
N GLY A 35 5.78 17.30 -1.78
CA GLY A 35 6.70 17.84 -2.77
C GLY A 35 7.89 18.55 -2.15
N ILE A 36 9.03 18.54 -2.84
CA ILE A 36 10.30 19.07 -2.32
C ILE A 36 10.30 20.57 -2.10
N ASN A 37 9.47 21.32 -2.85
CA ASN A 37 9.32 22.76 -2.73
C ASN A 37 8.14 23.17 -1.83
N CYS A 38 7.54 22.22 -1.11
CA CYS A 38 6.45 22.46 -0.18
C CYS A 38 7.01 22.74 1.22
N GLY A 39 6.86 23.97 1.72
CA GLY A 39 7.44 24.39 3.00
C GLY A 39 6.84 23.71 4.24
N TYR A 40 5.64 23.12 4.14
CA TYR A 40 4.96 22.42 5.24
C TYR A 40 5.09 20.88 5.17
N CYS A 41 5.65 20.34 4.10
CA CYS A 41 5.79 18.90 3.90
C CYS A 41 6.90 18.24 4.74
N PRO A 42 7.99 18.92 5.13
CA PRO A 42 9.10 18.29 5.83
C PRO A 42 8.74 17.61 7.17
N ALA A 43 7.81 18.20 7.95
CA ALA A 43 7.39 17.59 9.23
C ALA A 43 6.67 16.25 9.01
N ALA A 44 5.76 16.19 8.03
CA ALA A 44 5.04 14.95 7.70
C ALA A 44 6.01 13.85 7.24
N ALA A 45 6.94 14.18 6.34
CA ALA A 45 7.95 13.23 5.87
C ALA A 45 8.83 12.71 7.02
N GLY A 46 9.28 13.58 7.92
CA GLY A 46 10.05 13.19 9.09
C GLY A 46 9.27 12.33 10.06
N GLY A 47 7.97 12.61 10.27
CA GLY A 47 7.09 11.78 11.09
C GLY A 47 6.93 10.38 10.52
N ILE A 48 6.75 10.24 9.21
CA ILE A 48 6.66 8.94 8.52
C ILE A 48 8.01 8.20 8.61
N ALA A 49 9.12 8.89 8.38
CA ALA A 49 10.44 8.29 8.51
C ALA A 49 10.70 7.77 9.94
N GLU A 50 10.23 8.49 10.97
CA GLU A 50 10.33 8.04 12.35
C GLU A 50 9.46 6.80 12.62
N MET A 51 8.26 6.67 12.00
CA MET A 51 7.45 5.43 12.09
C MET A 51 8.24 4.21 11.57
N VAL A 52 8.88 4.34 10.42
CA VAL A 52 9.72 3.27 9.84
C VAL A 52 10.90 2.95 10.75
N LYS A 53 11.60 3.97 11.24
CA LYS A 53 12.75 3.83 12.14
C LYS A 53 12.40 3.15 13.47
N GLN A 54 11.19 3.40 13.98
CA GLN A 54 10.68 2.75 15.19
C GLN A 54 10.17 1.31 14.93
N GLY A 55 10.28 0.81 13.71
CA GLY A 55 9.88 -0.55 13.33
C GLY A 55 8.38 -0.78 13.30
N LEU A 56 7.57 0.27 13.12
CA LEU A 56 6.13 0.10 12.93
C LEU A 56 5.87 -0.58 11.57
N SER A 57 4.91 -1.50 11.56
CA SER A 57 4.49 -2.18 10.32
C SER A 57 3.69 -1.22 9.43
N VAL A 58 4.39 -0.39 8.68
CA VAL A 58 3.82 0.59 7.76
C VAL A 58 4.35 0.40 6.35
N ALA A 59 3.53 0.69 5.34
CA ALA A 59 3.93 0.83 3.94
C ALA A 59 3.77 2.31 3.53
N PRO A 60 4.84 3.10 3.60
CA PRO A 60 4.79 4.49 3.19
C PRO A 60 4.86 4.63 1.66
N LEU A 61 4.05 5.55 1.12
CA LEU A 61 4.00 5.94 -0.29
C LEU A 61 4.03 7.47 -0.38
N ALA A 62 5.16 8.03 -0.79
CA ALA A 62 5.29 9.47 -1.01
C ALA A 62 4.95 9.85 -2.47
N PHE A 63 3.72 10.29 -2.67
CA PHE A 63 3.22 10.78 -3.96
C PHE A 63 3.61 12.25 -4.14
N HIS A 64 4.69 12.47 -4.87
CA HIS A 64 5.12 13.82 -5.21
C HIS A 64 4.18 14.44 -6.23
N THR A 65 3.78 15.69 -5.99
CA THR A 65 2.91 16.44 -6.90
C THR A 65 3.72 17.28 -7.86
N THR A 66 3.25 17.42 -9.10
CA THR A 66 3.85 18.30 -10.12
C THR A 66 3.81 19.77 -9.76
N TYR A 67 3.01 20.18 -8.77
CA TYR A 67 2.99 21.56 -8.27
C TYR A 67 4.24 21.93 -7.46
N TYR A 68 4.82 20.95 -6.75
CA TYR A 68 5.90 21.18 -5.79
C TYR A 68 7.12 20.29 -6.01
N SER A 69 7.18 19.55 -7.11
CA SER A 69 8.31 18.68 -7.41
C SER A 69 8.62 18.67 -8.91
N PRO A 70 9.89 18.52 -9.31
CA PRO A 70 10.26 18.29 -10.69
C PRO A 70 9.81 16.90 -11.16
N SER A 71 9.81 16.69 -12.48
CA SER A 71 9.42 15.42 -13.12
C SER A 71 10.31 14.23 -12.74
N THR A 72 11.48 14.47 -12.16
CA THR A 72 12.32 13.42 -11.57
C THR A 72 11.68 12.71 -10.37
N TYR A 73 10.72 13.35 -9.69
CA TYR A 73 10.04 12.80 -8.51
C TYR A 73 8.53 12.75 -8.66
N ALA A 74 7.96 13.61 -9.50
CA ALA A 74 6.52 13.70 -9.71
C ALA A 74 6.15 13.35 -11.14
N THR A 75 5.26 12.37 -11.29
CA THR A 75 4.67 11.99 -12.58
C THR A 75 3.23 12.51 -12.67
N SER A 76 2.61 12.45 -13.86
CA SER A 76 1.17 12.71 -14.03
C SER A 76 0.32 11.75 -13.20
N GLU A 77 0.78 10.52 -13.00
CA GLU A 77 0.10 9.47 -12.25
C GLU A 77 0.13 9.75 -10.74
N THR A 78 1.31 10.08 -10.19
CA THR A 78 1.44 10.44 -8.77
C THR A 78 0.62 11.69 -8.44
N HIS A 79 0.60 12.68 -9.34
CA HIS A 79 -0.23 13.87 -9.21
C HIS A 79 -1.73 13.53 -9.26
N SER A 80 -2.13 12.69 -10.24
CA SER A 80 -3.53 12.27 -10.43
C SER A 80 -4.05 11.45 -9.23
N ARG A 81 -3.22 10.62 -8.59
CA ARG A 81 -3.60 9.89 -7.37
C ARG A 81 -4.08 10.83 -6.27
N GLY A 82 -3.37 11.95 -6.07
CA GLY A 82 -3.78 12.98 -5.12
C GLY A 82 -5.02 13.75 -5.59
N THR A 83 -4.96 14.34 -6.77
CA THR A 83 -5.97 15.32 -7.22
C THR A 83 -7.27 14.66 -7.69
N ASN A 84 -7.19 13.54 -8.42
CA ASN A 84 -8.37 12.91 -9.01
C ASN A 84 -8.98 11.85 -8.11
N PHE A 85 -8.17 11.10 -7.36
CA PHE A 85 -8.67 10.04 -6.49
C PHE A 85 -9.07 10.59 -5.11
N TYR A 86 -8.13 11.19 -4.39
CA TYR A 86 -8.36 11.70 -3.03
C TYR A 86 -8.89 13.14 -2.97
N LYS A 87 -8.94 13.87 -4.11
CA LYS A 87 -9.35 15.28 -4.17
C LYS A 87 -8.50 16.18 -3.26
N VAL A 88 -7.21 15.88 -3.15
CA VAL A 88 -6.26 16.65 -2.35
C VAL A 88 -6.21 18.08 -2.85
N SER A 89 -6.44 19.03 -1.95
CA SER A 89 -6.44 20.49 -2.22
C SER A 89 -5.32 21.25 -1.52
N GLY A 90 -4.58 20.57 -0.62
CA GLY A 90 -3.47 21.16 0.14
C GLY A 90 -2.35 20.16 0.42
N TYR A 91 -1.15 20.67 0.70
CA TYR A 91 0.03 19.86 0.91
C TYR A 91 0.79 20.28 2.19
N PRO A 92 1.27 19.33 3.02
CA PRO A 92 1.06 17.89 2.84
C PRO A 92 -0.38 17.46 3.12
N THR A 93 -0.83 16.42 2.48
CA THR A 93 -1.96 15.61 2.93
C THR A 93 -1.44 14.20 3.17
N VAL A 94 -1.71 13.64 4.33
CA VAL A 94 -1.41 12.24 4.64
C VAL A 94 -2.73 11.48 4.77
N VAL A 95 -2.80 10.32 4.17
CA VAL A 95 -3.95 9.43 4.24
C VAL A 95 -3.49 8.11 4.82
N ILE A 96 -4.11 7.70 5.92
CA ILE A 96 -3.84 6.42 6.58
C ILE A 96 -4.92 5.43 6.18
N ASP A 97 -4.50 4.30 5.58
CA ASP A 97 -5.40 3.25 5.11
C ASP A 97 -6.56 3.76 4.23
N GLY A 98 -6.40 4.88 3.53
CA GLY A 98 -7.44 5.47 2.69
C GLY A 98 -8.63 6.08 3.43
N VAL A 99 -8.67 6.07 4.76
CA VAL A 99 -9.84 6.45 5.57
C VAL A 99 -9.58 7.56 6.58
N SER A 100 -8.36 7.73 7.05
CA SER A 100 -8.00 8.76 8.03
C SER A 100 -7.08 9.81 7.43
N TYR A 101 -7.32 11.07 7.77
CA TYR A 101 -6.62 12.24 7.23
C TYR A 101 -6.03 13.07 8.38
N PRO A 102 -4.98 12.58 9.04
CA PRO A 102 -4.39 13.30 10.17
C PRO A 102 -3.81 14.65 9.73
N ALA A 103 -4.06 15.67 10.54
CA ALA A 103 -3.52 17.00 10.31
C ALA A 103 -2.03 17.04 10.70
N VAL A 104 -1.16 16.84 9.74
CA VAL A 104 0.29 16.86 9.90
C VAL A 104 0.91 17.81 8.90
N GLY A 105 1.94 18.53 9.32
CA GLY A 105 2.67 19.46 8.46
C GLY A 105 3.49 20.46 9.28
N GLY A 106 4.40 21.16 8.60
CA GLY A 106 5.29 22.13 9.19
C GLY A 106 6.74 21.92 8.78
N PRO A 107 7.67 22.74 9.35
CA PRO A 107 9.10 22.58 9.11
C PRO A 107 9.62 21.26 9.68
N ALA A 108 10.81 20.83 9.24
CA ALA A 108 11.41 19.56 9.69
C ALA A 108 11.48 19.40 11.21
N SER A 109 11.69 20.50 11.96
CA SER A 109 11.70 20.49 13.44
C SER A 109 10.38 20.01 14.06
N GLY A 110 9.26 20.03 13.32
CA GLY A 110 7.95 19.54 13.75
C GLY A 110 7.75 18.02 13.60
N TYR A 111 8.76 17.27 13.14
CA TYR A 111 8.61 15.85 12.83
C TYR A 111 8.14 15.00 14.03
N ALA A 112 8.58 15.30 15.23
CA ALA A 112 8.20 14.54 16.42
C ALA A 112 6.69 14.67 16.73
N GLN A 113 6.11 15.86 16.53
CA GLN A 113 4.67 16.08 16.66
C GLN A 113 3.91 15.34 15.55
N ALA A 114 4.41 15.41 14.31
CA ALA A 114 3.83 14.68 13.18
C ALA A 114 3.86 13.16 13.44
N TYR A 115 4.99 12.62 13.93
CA TYR A 115 5.11 11.22 14.34
C TYR A 115 4.05 10.82 15.37
N ASN A 116 3.89 11.59 16.45
CA ASN A 116 2.92 11.28 17.49
C ASN A 116 1.48 11.24 16.94
N THR A 117 1.14 12.19 16.07
CA THR A 117 -0.17 12.23 15.40
C THR A 117 -0.37 11.01 14.49
N LEU A 118 0.61 10.68 13.66
CA LEU A 118 0.55 9.53 12.75
C LEU A 118 0.52 8.21 13.50
N LYS A 119 1.29 8.10 14.60
CA LYS A 119 1.31 6.91 15.45
C LYS A 119 -0.04 6.66 16.12
N ALA A 120 -0.74 7.69 16.56
CA ALA A 120 -2.07 7.56 17.13
C ALA A 120 -3.07 6.97 16.13
N GLU A 121 -2.99 7.35 14.86
CA GLU A 121 -3.78 6.75 13.78
C GLU A 121 -3.35 5.31 13.49
N TYR A 122 -2.05 5.05 13.42
CA TYR A 122 -1.50 3.71 13.25
C TYR A 122 -2.02 2.74 14.30
N ASP A 123 -1.99 3.13 15.58
CA ASP A 123 -2.41 2.28 16.71
C ASP A 123 -3.90 1.87 16.60
N GLN A 124 -4.72 2.73 15.97
CA GLN A 124 -6.13 2.41 15.71
C GLN A 124 -6.28 1.49 14.49
N ARG A 125 -5.38 1.61 13.50
CA ARG A 125 -5.53 0.94 12.21
C ARG A 125 -4.89 -0.46 12.15
N ILE A 126 -3.77 -0.68 12.83
CA ILE A 126 -3.03 -1.96 12.73
C ILE A 126 -3.85 -3.17 13.21
N ASN A 127 -4.76 -2.97 14.15
CA ASN A 127 -5.61 -4.03 14.69
C ASN A 127 -6.92 -4.25 13.90
N VAL A 128 -7.18 -3.45 12.86
CA VAL A 128 -8.35 -3.65 11.99
C VAL A 128 -8.08 -4.81 11.05
N THR A 129 -8.92 -5.81 11.05
CA THR A 129 -8.81 -6.97 10.16
C THR A 129 -9.21 -6.63 8.72
N THR A 130 -8.77 -7.45 7.76
CA THR A 130 -9.01 -7.32 6.32
C THR A 130 -9.60 -8.61 5.75
N PRO A 131 -10.53 -8.54 4.75
CA PRO A 131 -11.00 -9.73 4.03
C PRO A 131 -10.08 -10.14 2.89
N PHE A 132 -8.90 -9.55 2.74
CA PHE A 132 -7.98 -9.86 1.66
C PHE A 132 -6.65 -10.33 2.19
N GLU A 133 -6.11 -11.35 1.52
CA GLU A 133 -4.69 -11.72 1.60
C GLU A 133 -4.02 -11.34 0.29
N ILE A 134 -2.81 -10.81 0.36
CA ILE A 134 -1.99 -10.47 -0.80
C ILE A 134 -0.66 -11.19 -0.66
N GLU A 135 -0.32 -12.00 -1.65
CA GLU A 135 1.02 -12.56 -1.79
C GLU A 135 1.71 -11.84 -2.94
N LEU A 136 2.84 -11.21 -2.66
CA LEU A 136 3.62 -10.43 -3.62
C LEU A 136 4.95 -11.11 -3.90
N THR A 137 5.23 -11.40 -5.16
CA THR A 137 6.50 -11.96 -5.61
C THR A 137 7.07 -11.15 -6.77
N TYR A 138 8.39 -11.12 -6.91
CA TYR A 138 9.03 -10.44 -8.02
C TYR A 138 10.33 -11.12 -8.43
N GLU A 139 10.71 -10.89 -9.68
CA GLU A 139 11.99 -11.35 -10.25
C GLU A 139 12.58 -10.26 -11.14
N TYR A 140 13.91 -10.10 -11.07
CA TYR A 140 14.65 -9.24 -11.97
C TYR A 140 15.31 -10.06 -13.08
N ASP A 141 15.16 -9.61 -14.30
CA ASP A 141 15.94 -10.16 -15.41
C ASP A 141 17.34 -9.50 -15.52
N SER A 142 18.14 -10.00 -16.47
CA SER A 142 19.48 -9.46 -16.77
C SER A 142 19.46 -8.03 -17.36
N TRP A 143 18.28 -7.53 -17.78
CA TRP A 143 18.08 -6.23 -18.41
C TRP A 143 17.48 -5.19 -17.48
N ASN A 144 17.48 -5.45 -16.16
CA ASN A 144 16.88 -4.59 -15.15
C ASN A 144 15.35 -4.41 -15.27
N LYS A 145 14.69 -5.32 -15.97
CA LYS A 145 13.22 -5.39 -15.89
C LYS A 145 12.82 -6.21 -14.68
N CYS A 146 11.82 -5.73 -13.99
CA CYS A 146 11.21 -6.42 -12.87
C CYS A 146 9.86 -7.00 -13.31
N SER A 147 9.70 -8.30 -13.19
CA SER A 147 8.41 -8.98 -13.28
C SER A 147 7.84 -9.10 -11.88
N VAL A 148 6.68 -8.54 -11.64
CA VAL A 148 5.97 -8.63 -10.36
C VAL A 148 4.68 -9.41 -10.53
N LYS A 149 4.35 -10.21 -9.52
CA LYS A 149 3.08 -10.91 -9.42
C LYS A 149 2.48 -10.69 -8.04
N ALA A 150 1.24 -10.22 -8.00
CA ALA A 150 0.40 -10.20 -6.81
C ALA A 150 -0.72 -11.23 -6.94
N VAL A 151 -0.81 -12.14 -5.98
CA VAL A 151 -1.96 -13.04 -5.85
C VAL A 151 -2.83 -12.49 -4.74
N VAL A 152 -4.02 -12.02 -5.08
CA VAL A 152 -4.97 -11.43 -4.15
C VAL A 152 -6.09 -12.42 -3.91
N LYS A 153 -6.32 -12.80 -2.65
CA LYS A 153 -7.39 -13.72 -2.24
C LYS A 153 -8.39 -12.97 -1.38
N LYS A 154 -9.66 -13.13 -1.69
CA LYS A 154 -10.76 -12.71 -0.85
C LYS A 154 -11.07 -13.82 0.14
N VAL A 155 -10.72 -13.61 1.41
CA VAL A 155 -10.87 -14.60 2.50
C VAL A 155 -12.03 -14.29 3.44
N GLY A 156 -12.55 -13.05 3.38
CA GLY A 156 -13.66 -12.58 4.20
C GLY A 156 -14.76 -11.91 3.38
N GLU A 157 -15.81 -11.47 4.05
CA GLU A 157 -16.87 -10.70 3.41
C GLU A 157 -16.41 -9.27 3.11
N CYS A 158 -16.68 -8.81 1.90
CA CYS A 158 -16.39 -7.45 1.43
C CYS A 158 -17.67 -6.84 0.86
N THR A 159 -18.00 -5.63 1.30
CA THR A 159 -19.11 -4.84 0.75
C THR A 159 -18.61 -4.00 -0.41
N GLY A 160 -19.20 -4.18 -1.58
CA GLY A 160 -18.89 -3.40 -2.80
C GLY A 160 -18.41 -4.28 -3.95
N ASP A 161 -18.85 -3.90 -5.16
CA ASP A 161 -18.62 -4.70 -6.39
C ASP A 161 -17.41 -4.20 -7.18
N ASP A 162 -16.79 -3.09 -6.81
CA ASP A 162 -15.66 -2.48 -7.50
C ASP A 162 -14.39 -2.46 -6.63
N VAL A 163 -13.95 -3.65 -6.25
CA VAL A 163 -12.69 -3.82 -5.53
C VAL A 163 -11.52 -3.65 -6.49
N ARG A 164 -10.60 -2.77 -6.14
CA ARG A 164 -9.41 -2.46 -6.93
C ARG A 164 -8.14 -2.81 -6.17
N VAL A 165 -7.19 -3.38 -6.88
CA VAL A 165 -5.85 -3.68 -6.37
C VAL A 165 -4.88 -2.70 -6.99
N PHE A 166 -4.04 -2.11 -6.18
CA PHE A 166 -2.97 -1.23 -6.61
C PHE A 166 -1.62 -1.86 -6.30
N MET A 167 -0.65 -1.60 -7.16
CA MET A 167 0.75 -1.90 -6.93
C MET A 167 1.57 -0.68 -7.29
N ALA A 168 2.56 -0.37 -6.47
CA ALA A 168 3.49 0.72 -6.73
C ALA A 168 4.93 0.29 -6.45
N LEU A 169 5.85 0.88 -7.21
CA LEU A 169 7.27 0.89 -6.93
C LEU A 169 7.62 2.16 -6.17
N THR A 170 8.32 2.02 -5.06
CA THR A 170 8.90 3.15 -4.33
C THR A 170 10.42 3.08 -4.31
N GLU A 171 11.08 4.23 -4.13
CA GLU A 171 12.52 4.32 -3.90
C GLU A 171 12.79 5.20 -2.69
N SER A 172 13.71 4.74 -1.84
CA SER A 172 14.19 5.46 -0.66
C SER A 172 15.66 5.83 -0.79
N HIS A 173 16.17 6.58 0.18
CA HIS A 173 17.58 7.02 0.23
C HIS A 173 18.04 7.78 -1.03
N ILE A 174 17.13 8.56 -1.63
CA ILE A 174 17.44 9.38 -2.79
C ILE A 174 18.12 10.65 -2.29
N PRO A 175 19.39 10.90 -2.68
CA PRO A 175 20.11 12.10 -2.25
C PRO A 175 19.43 13.37 -2.77
N GLN A 176 18.75 14.09 -1.90
CA GLN A 176 18.07 15.35 -2.21
C GLN A 176 17.98 16.19 -0.95
N SER A 177 18.66 17.31 -0.94
CA SER A 177 18.48 18.28 0.15
C SER A 177 17.15 19.03 -0.03
N TRP A 178 16.30 19.02 1.00
CA TRP A 178 14.99 19.68 0.97
C TRP A 178 14.45 19.90 2.37
N GLY A 179 13.95 21.08 2.67
CA GLY A 179 13.21 21.38 3.90
C GLY A 179 13.89 21.01 5.22
N GLY A 180 15.21 20.82 5.24
CA GLY A 180 15.99 20.38 6.40
C GLY A 180 16.37 18.88 6.40
N TRP A 181 15.93 18.11 5.41
CA TRP A 181 16.33 16.72 5.17
C TRP A 181 17.38 16.62 4.07
N SER A 182 18.20 15.55 4.09
CA SER A 182 19.26 15.28 3.10
C SER A 182 18.86 14.25 2.04
N GLU A 183 17.73 13.59 2.22
CA GLU A 183 17.25 12.55 1.32
C GLU A 183 15.72 12.53 1.22
N LEU A 184 15.23 11.87 0.17
CA LEU A 184 13.83 11.50 0.02
C LEU A 184 13.68 10.00 0.28
N ASN A 185 12.55 9.64 0.89
CA ASN A 185 12.22 8.24 1.19
C ASN A 185 10.81 7.90 0.70
N ALA A 186 10.63 6.63 0.34
CA ALA A 186 9.37 6.04 -0.14
C ALA A 186 8.75 6.80 -1.33
N VAL A 187 9.55 7.44 -2.18
CA VAL A 187 9.07 8.16 -3.36
C VAL A 187 8.43 7.18 -4.33
N VAL A 188 7.16 7.35 -4.64
CA VAL A 188 6.47 6.54 -5.65
C VAL A 188 7.05 6.85 -7.01
N ARG A 189 7.65 5.85 -7.64
CA ARG A 189 8.29 5.92 -8.95
C ARG A 189 7.36 5.51 -10.07
N ASP A 190 6.48 4.53 -9.76
CA ASP A 190 5.52 4.01 -10.73
C ASP A 190 4.29 3.48 -9.98
N ILE A 191 3.10 3.66 -10.56
CA ILE A 191 1.86 3.00 -10.18
C ILE A 191 1.64 1.86 -11.18
N ILE A 192 2.17 0.70 -10.85
CA ILE A 192 2.32 -0.45 -11.74
C ILE A 192 0.99 -0.94 -12.33
N THR A 193 -0.09 -0.87 -11.55
CA THR A 193 -1.44 -1.31 -11.96
C THR A 193 -2.27 -0.25 -12.68
N SER A 194 -1.71 0.88 -13.01
CA SER A 194 -2.40 2.09 -13.46
C SER A 194 -3.03 2.91 -12.33
N THR A 195 -3.42 4.14 -12.65
CA THR A 195 -4.07 5.07 -11.70
C THR A 195 -5.48 4.63 -11.27
N SER A 196 -6.11 3.73 -12.02
CA SER A 196 -7.44 3.15 -11.71
C SER A 196 -7.36 1.87 -10.87
N GLY A 197 -6.18 1.27 -10.75
CA GLY A 197 -5.99 -0.05 -10.14
C GLY A 197 -6.50 -1.19 -11.04
N ALA A 198 -6.06 -2.40 -10.75
CA ALA A 198 -6.59 -3.62 -11.35
C ALA A 198 -7.88 -4.05 -10.66
N LYS A 199 -8.89 -4.49 -11.41
CA LYS A 199 -10.16 -4.94 -10.83
C LYS A 199 -10.03 -6.36 -10.29
N LEU A 200 -10.45 -6.59 -9.06
CA LEU A 200 -10.64 -7.93 -8.51
C LEU A 200 -12.00 -8.47 -9.00
N VAL A 201 -11.99 -9.54 -9.78
CA VAL A 201 -13.22 -10.08 -10.42
C VAL A 201 -13.73 -11.32 -9.67
N GLY A 202 -12.85 -12.14 -9.13
CA GLY A 202 -13.19 -13.39 -8.45
C GLY A 202 -12.79 -13.41 -6.99
N GLU A 203 -12.82 -14.60 -6.40
CA GLU A 203 -12.34 -14.88 -5.03
C GLU A 203 -10.80 -14.86 -4.97
N THR A 204 -10.15 -15.13 -6.09
CA THR A 204 -8.69 -15.08 -6.23
C THR A 204 -8.37 -14.46 -7.59
N GLU A 205 -7.47 -13.49 -7.60
CA GLU A 205 -6.99 -12.82 -8.80
C GLU A 205 -5.46 -12.80 -8.80
N GLU A 206 -4.88 -13.13 -9.95
CA GLU A 206 -3.45 -13.01 -10.19
C GLU A 206 -3.21 -11.78 -11.08
N ILE A 207 -2.46 -10.82 -10.57
CA ILE A 207 -2.12 -9.59 -11.27
C ILE A 207 -0.63 -9.59 -11.53
N THR A 208 -0.24 -9.58 -12.80
CA THR A 208 1.15 -9.53 -13.22
C THR A 208 1.46 -8.24 -13.93
N ALA A 209 2.65 -7.72 -13.73
CA ALA A 209 3.14 -6.55 -14.46
C ALA A 209 4.64 -6.68 -14.70
N LEU A 210 5.10 -5.96 -15.74
CA LEU A 210 6.51 -5.84 -16.09
C LEU A 210 6.85 -4.35 -16.14
N PHE A 211 7.88 -3.94 -15.41
CA PHE A 211 8.33 -2.55 -15.39
C PHE A 211 9.86 -2.47 -15.38
N ASP A 212 10.38 -1.29 -15.69
CA ASP A 212 11.80 -1.04 -15.82
C ASP A 212 12.33 -0.30 -14.59
N VAL A 213 13.41 -0.80 -14.01
CA VAL A 213 14.08 -0.19 -12.85
C VAL A 213 15.46 0.39 -13.19
N HIS A 214 15.74 0.61 -14.46
CA HIS A 214 17.03 1.11 -14.98
C HIS A 214 17.52 2.39 -14.31
N ASN A 215 16.59 3.29 -13.99
CA ASN A 215 16.89 4.62 -13.48
C ASN A 215 16.88 4.68 -11.94
N TYR A 216 16.68 3.55 -11.26
CA TYR A 216 16.53 3.49 -9.82
C TYR A 216 17.60 2.59 -9.20
N LYS A 217 17.91 2.83 -7.93
CA LYS A 217 18.77 1.93 -7.17
C LYS A 217 17.92 0.78 -6.64
N LYS A 218 18.09 -0.42 -7.22
CA LYS A 218 17.30 -1.61 -6.88
C LYS A 218 17.26 -1.89 -5.38
N GLU A 219 18.41 -1.74 -4.71
CA GLU A 219 18.58 -1.96 -3.29
C GLU A 219 17.79 -0.97 -2.41
N ASN A 220 17.35 0.13 -2.99
CA ASN A 220 16.55 1.17 -2.35
C ASN A 220 15.07 1.12 -2.77
N CYS A 221 14.72 0.18 -3.65
CA CYS A 221 13.35 0.03 -4.15
C CYS A 221 12.54 -0.95 -3.32
N GLU A 222 11.27 -0.65 -3.14
CA GLU A 222 10.30 -1.52 -2.50
C GLU A 222 9.03 -1.60 -3.36
N LEU A 223 8.39 -2.77 -3.33
CA LEU A 223 7.11 -3.01 -3.95
C LEU A 223 6.02 -3.01 -2.88
N VAL A 224 4.97 -2.25 -3.12
CA VAL A 224 3.80 -2.19 -2.24
C VAL A 224 2.57 -2.56 -3.05
N ALA A 225 1.80 -3.54 -2.57
CA ALA A 225 0.49 -3.89 -3.11
C ALA A 225 -0.59 -3.66 -2.06
N TRP A 226 -1.73 -3.09 -2.47
CA TRP A 226 -2.83 -2.80 -1.54
C TRP A 226 -4.19 -2.78 -2.21
N VAL A 227 -5.22 -2.97 -1.40
CA VAL A 227 -6.63 -2.79 -1.76
C VAL A 227 -7.15 -1.57 -1.00
N PRO A 228 -7.47 -0.44 -1.65
CA PRO A 228 -8.01 0.75 -1.00
C PRO A 228 -9.50 0.58 -0.66
N TYR A 229 -10.00 1.41 0.27
CA TYR A 229 -11.36 1.47 0.80
C TYR A 229 -11.77 0.37 1.78
N ILE A 230 -12.30 0.78 2.88
CA ILE A 230 -12.98 0.04 3.96
C ILE A 230 -12.13 -1.06 4.62
N ILE A 231 -11.34 -1.80 3.85
CA ILE A 231 -10.55 -2.91 4.37
C ILE A 231 -9.24 -2.98 3.58
N HIS A 232 -8.12 -2.75 4.26
CA HIS A 232 -6.82 -2.66 3.61
C HIS A 232 -5.96 -3.88 3.94
N SER A 233 -5.51 -4.56 2.90
CA SER A 233 -4.28 -5.35 2.95
C SER A 233 -3.19 -4.55 2.28
N CYS A 234 -2.04 -4.50 2.90
CA CYS A 234 -0.87 -3.87 2.38
C CYS A 234 0.28 -4.85 2.58
N PHE A 235 1.02 -5.11 1.53
CA PHE A 235 2.19 -5.98 1.54
C PHE A 235 3.39 -5.16 1.09
N ARG A 236 4.49 -5.26 1.83
CA ARG A 236 5.77 -4.60 1.55
C ARG A 236 6.84 -5.66 1.39
N HIS A 237 7.61 -5.57 0.32
CA HIS A 237 8.70 -6.50 0.05
C HIS A 237 9.97 -5.74 -0.30
#